data_8ff9e4bf3eeb0f5bd4974596ce0e856c
#
_entry.id   8ff9e4bf3eeb0f5bd4974596ce0e856c
#
_cell.length_a   1.000
_cell.length_b   1.000
_cell.length_c   1.000
_cell.angle_alpha   90.00
_cell.angle_beta   90.00
_cell.angle_gamma   90.00
#
_symmetry.space_group_name_H-M   'P 1'
#
loop_
_entity.id
_entity.type
_entity.pdbx_description
1 polymer ?
#
loop_
_entity_poly.entity_id
_entity_poly.type
_entity_poly.pdbx_seq_one_letter_code
_entity_poly.pdbx_strand_id
1 'polypeptide(L)'
;MAIEADSGRPGRRYIRLTLPRRAVLAASVATLLALLVAASAADAARSVPTGFFGMNWDKDIRYHSSRPVKEAAWDRMAEIGVESQRATFNWSQAQFYNKKQKFDWKATDQMVRLAAKRHIRLLPVVMQAPRWARSSKKDNAPPKSTKTYTKYLTAAIKRYGPDGSWWKQHKKLPKVGLRDWQIWNEPSEDYQWNIPSDRDWAPGYAKLLKASYTAAKKADKHVRVVLAGLPARSWESLAHLYDVGHIHGYYDIAAVHPYTASAHGPLTIVRYFRTVMRQNHDSKRPLLVTETTLPASKGKATSKGQFETTDSGMASFAKEVYADMMKNRHKYRIGRVYWYTWGSDYEGWTFDFTGLVKYRHGDSPEDVEEMPALDEYRKLALRAAGCTKDATGVCVGPPP
;
A
#
# COMPACT_ATOMS: atom_id res chain seq x y z
N MET A 1 -42.80 61.25 -67.15
CA MET A 1 -42.02 62.41 -66.69
C MET A 1 -41.50 62.08 -65.32
N ALA A 2 -40.19 62.19 -65.08
CA ALA A 2 -39.42 61.92 -63.88
C ALA A 2 -39.18 60.45 -63.54
N ILE A 3 -37.95 60.10 -63.81
CA ILE A 3 -37.24 58.90 -63.44
C ILE A 3 -36.53 59.17 -62.11
N GLU A 4 -36.68 58.36 -61.11
CA GLU A 4 -35.82 58.33 -59.91
C GLU A 4 -35.04 57.07 -59.88
N ALA A 5 -33.70 57.20 -59.80
CA ALA A 5 -32.77 56.12 -59.77
C ALA A 5 -32.50 55.69 -58.32
N ASP A 6 -32.71 54.43 -58.01
CA ASP A 6 -32.36 53.82 -56.72
C ASP A 6 -30.99 53.16 -56.82
N SER A 7 -30.08 53.63 -55.96
CA SER A 7 -28.68 53.13 -55.84
C SER A 7 -28.57 51.87 -54.92
N GLY A 8 -28.44 50.74 -55.56
CA GLY A 8 -28.26 49.47 -54.85
C GLY A 8 -26.89 49.35 -54.18
N ARG A 9 -26.85 49.00 -52.87
CA ARG A 9 -25.69 48.58 -52.14
C ARG A 9 -25.43 47.08 -52.36
N PRO A 10 -24.18 46.60 -52.50
CA PRO A 10 -23.88 45.19 -52.68
C PRO A 10 -23.98 44.40 -51.36
N GLY A 11 -24.88 43.42 -51.29
CA GLY A 11 -25.04 42.52 -50.18
C GLY A 11 -23.90 41.51 -50.06
N ARG A 12 -23.24 41.44 -48.90
CA ARG A 12 -22.33 40.41 -48.55
C ARG A 12 -23.08 39.04 -48.40
N ARG A 13 -22.79 38.11 -49.30
CA ARG A 13 -23.22 36.70 -49.15
C ARG A 13 -22.38 36.04 -48.08
N TYR A 14 -22.95 35.72 -46.93
CA TYR A 14 -22.37 34.81 -45.97
C TYR A 14 -22.62 33.36 -46.45
N ILE A 15 -21.55 32.65 -46.79
CA ILE A 15 -21.60 31.22 -47.03
C ILE A 15 -21.65 30.55 -45.66
N ARG A 16 -22.83 30.06 -45.27
CA ARG A 16 -22.97 29.16 -44.09
C ARG A 16 -22.48 27.78 -44.51
N LEU A 17 -21.26 27.41 -44.10
CA LEU A 17 -20.80 26.05 -44.14
C LEU A 17 -21.50 25.25 -43.02
N THR A 18 -22.57 24.55 -43.34
CA THR A 18 -23.23 23.58 -42.49
C THR A 18 -22.48 22.26 -42.63
N LEU A 19 -21.56 22.00 -41.69
CA LEU A 19 -21.01 20.66 -41.55
C LEU A 19 -22.12 19.68 -41.12
N PRO A 20 -22.25 18.53 -41.76
CA PRO A 20 -23.28 17.57 -41.41
C PRO A 20 -23.05 17.05 -39.97
N ARG A 21 -24.07 17.10 -39.13
CA ARG A 21 -24.04 16.65 -37.74
C ARG A 21 -23.44 15.24 -37.55
N ARG A 22 -23.46 14.42 -38.58
CA ARG A 22 -22.83 13.08 -38.59
C ARG A 22 -21.29 13.11 -38.58
N ALA A 23 -20.67 14.13 -39.20
CA ALA A 23 -19.20 14.27 -39.22
C ALA A 23 -18.65 14.71 -37.84
N VAL A 24 -19.39 15.53 -37.09
CA VAL A 24 -18.99 15.96 -35.75
C VAL A 24 -19.10 14.82 -34.74
N LEU A 25 -20.15 14.00 -34.83
CA LEU A 25 -20.27 12.80 -33.98
C LEU A 25 -19.16 11.77 -34.28
N ALA A 26 -18.84 11.54 -35.56
CA ALA A 26 -17.80 10.61 -35.95
C ALA A 26 -16.41 11.04 -35.46
N ALA A 27 -16.07 12.34 -35.53
CA ALA A 27 -14.83 12.89 -35.01
C ALA A 27 -14.74 12.78 -33.48
N SER A 28 -15.84 13.06 -32.77
CA SER A 28 -15.88 12.95 -31.30
C SER A 28 -15.76 11.49 -30.81
N VAL A 29 -16.38 10.54 -31.50
CA VAL A 29 -16.28 9.11 -31.17
C VAL A 29 -14.88 8.59 -31.50
N ALA A 30 -14.28 9.01 -32.61
CA ALA A 30 -12.91 8.62 -32.96
C ALA A 30 -11.87 9.17 -31.98
N THR A 31 -12.05 10.39 -31.47
CA THR A 31 -11.19 10.99 -30.46
C THR A 31 -11.35 10.30 -29.10
N LEU A 32 -12.57 9.93 -28.70
CA LEU A 32 -12.82 9.14 -27.47
C LEU A 32 -12.25 7.73 -27.56
N LEU A 33 -12.40 7.05 -28.71
CA LEU A 33 -11.80 5.74 -28.93
C LEU A 33 -10.27 5.80 -28.97
N ALA A 34 -9.68 6.84 -29.55
CA ALA A 34 -8.23 7.04 -29.55
C ALA A 34 -7.68 7.30 -28.15
N LEU A 35 -8.40 8.04 -27.29
CA LEU A 35 -8.06 8.27 -25.90
C LEU A 35 -8.22 7.00 -25.05
N LEU A 36 -9.24 6.19 -25.30
CA LEU A 36 -9.43 4.89 -24.66
C LEU A 36 -8.36 3.86 -25.07
N VAL A 37 -7.96 3.85 -26.34
CA VAL A 37 -6.89 2.99 -26.85
C VAL A 37 -5.53 3.45 -26.35
N ALA A 38 -5.27 4.75 -26.24
CA ALA A 38 -4.03 5.26 -25.66
C ALA A 38 -3.91 4.95 -24.16
N ALA A 39 -5.02 5.04 -23.39
CA ALA A 39 -5.05 4.63 -21.98
C ALA A 39 -4.83 3.11 -21.83
N SER A 40 -5.37 2.28 -22.74
CA SER A 40 -5.14 0.84 -22.74
C SER A 40 -3.72 0.46 -23.21
N ALA A 41 -3.11 1.22 -24.11
CA ALA A 41 -1.73 1.00 -24.58
C ALA A 41 -0.69 1.34 -23.49
N ALA A 42 -0.93 2.36 -22.67
CA ALA A 42 -0.06 2.68 -21.53
C ALA A 42 -0.12 1.58 -20.45
N ASP A 43 -1.28 0.99 -20.18
CA ASP A 43 -1.42 -0.18 -19.28
C ASP A 43 -0.88 -1.47 -19.91
N ALA A 44 -0.90 -1.62 -21.23
CA ALA A 44 -0.34 -2.77 -21.94
C ALA A 44 1.20 -2.82 -21.89
N ALA A 45 1.87 -1.70 -21.67
CA ALA A 45 3.34 -1.64 -21.55
C ALA A 45 3.84 -2.11 -20.16
N ARG A 46 2.95 -2.17 -19.16
CA ARG A 46 3.30 -2.58 -17.78
C ARG A 46 3.20 -4.09 -17.62
N SER A 47 4.20 -4.70 -16.99
CA SER A 47 4.17 -6.14 -16.69
C SER A 47 3.42 -6.50 -15.40
N VAL A 48 3.14 -5.51 -14.54
CA VAL A 48 2.42 -5.66 -13.26
C VAL A 48 1.40 -4.53 -13.06
N PRO A 49 0.34 -4.72 -12.25
CA PRO A 49 -0.62 -3.64 -11.98
C PRO A 49 0.02 -2.51 -11.19
N THR A 50 -0.45 -1.29 -11.38
CA THR A 50 -0.01 -0.11 -10.60
C THR A 50 -0.18 -0.36 -9.10
N GLY A 51 0.86 -0.11 -8.34
CA GLY A 51 0.92 -0.37 -6.90
C GLY A 51 1.52 -1.72 -6.52
N PHE A 52 1.97 -2.52 -7.50
CA PHE A 52 2.54 -3.84 -7.23
C PHE A 52 3.80 -3.78 -6.38
N PHE A 53 4.70 -2.87 -6.69
CA PHE A 53 5.93 -2.62 -5.93
C PHE A 53 5.62 -1.75 -4.72
N GLY A 54 5.62 -2.38 -3.56
CA GLY A 54 5.29 -1.76 -2.29
C GLY A 54 6.47 -1.70 -1.33
N MET A 55 6.34 -0.80 -0.35
CA MET A 55 7.31 -0.58 0.70
C MET A 55 6.62 -0.53 2.06
N ASN A 56 7.24 -1.13 3.07
CA ASN A 56 6.92 -0.84 4.45
C ASN A 56 7.78 0.33 4.93
N TRP A 57 7.19 1.19 5.74
CA TRP A 57 7.92 2.21 6.46
C TRP A 57 7.78 1.92 7.94
N ASP A 58 8.87 1.51 8.56
CA ASP A 58 8.88 1.18 9.97
C ASP A 58 9.73 2.16 10.78
N LYS A 59 9.40 2.24 12.07
CA LYS A 59 10.07 2.90 13.19
C LYS A 59 10.49 4.38 13.05
N ASP A 60 11.79 4.65 13.05
CA ASP A 60 12.34 5.91 13.59
C ASP A 60 12.24 7.13 12.68
N ILE A 61 12.40 6.95 11.39
CA ILE A 61 12.27 8.04 10.41
C ILE A 61 10.86 8.62 10.40
N ARG A 62 9.86 7.79 10.70
CA ARG A 62 8.47 8.21 10.76
C ARG A 62 8.18 9.16 11.93
N TYR A 63 8.86 8.97 13.07
CA TYR A 63 8.54 9.68 14.31
C TYR A 63 9.55 10.76 14.68
N HIS A 64 10.84 10.53 14.46
CA HIS A 64 11.94 11.36 14.97
C HIS A 64 12.62 12.24 13.92
N SER A 65 12.45 11.93 12.61
CA SER A 65 13.13 12.71 11.58
C SER A 65 12.48 14.06 11.32
N SER A 66 13.30 15.02 10.95
CA SER A 66 12.86 16.34 10.51
C SER A 66 11.98 16.25 9.25
N ARG A 67 11.27 17.32 8.93
CA ARG A 67 10.44 17.36 7.73
C ARG A 67 11.23 17.19 6.43
N PRO A 68 12.42 17.82 6.24
CA PRO A 68 13.24 17.61 5.05
C PRO A 68 13.64 16.15 4.86
N VAL A 69 14.08 15.45 5.92
CA VAL A 69 14.42 14.02 5.85
C VAL A 69 13.25 13.17 5.39
N LYS A 70 12.05 13.44 5.92
CA LYS A 70 10.83 12.74 5.48
C LYS A 70 10.48 13.01 4.02
N GLU A 71 10.51 14.27 3.58
CA GLU A 71 10.24 14.62 2.17
C GLU A 71 11.24 13.92 1.25
N ALA A 72 12.54 13.98 1.54
CA ALA A 72 13.60 13.32 0.75
C ALA A 72 13.43 11.79 0.69
N ALA A 73 13.10 11.14 1.82
CA ALA A 73 12.84 9.70 1.83
C ALA A 73 11.66 9.31 0.91
N TRP A 74 10.60 10.11 0.90
CA TRP A 74 9.46 9.86 0.03
C TRP A 74 9.78 10.13 -1.44
N ASP A 75 10.61 11.15 -1.75
CA ASP A 75 11.09 11.42 -3.11
C ASP A 75 11.91 10.24 -3.62
N ARG A 76 12.91 9.78 -2.85
CA ARG A 76 13.71 8.59 -3.20
C ARG A 76 12.87 7.33 -3.41
N MET A 77 11.86 7.08 -2.55
CA MET A 77 10.95 5.96 -2.76
C MET A 77 10.22 6.05 -4.11
N ALA A 78 9.72 7.22 -4.48
CA ALA A 78 9.07 7.42 -5.78
C ALA A 78 10.04 7.20 -6.96
N GLU A 79 11.26 7.73 -6.86
CA GLU A 79 12.32 7.62 -7.87
C GLU A 79 12.73 6.17 -8.15
N ILE A 80 12.75 5.32 -7.13
CA ILE A 80 13.07 3.89 -7.29
C ILE A 80 11.86 3.03 -7.68
N GLY A 81 10.71 3.63 -7.96
CA GLY A 81 9.52 2.93 -8.43
C GLY A 81 8.63 2.34 -7.33
N VAL A 82 8.69 2.85 -6.09
CA VAL A 82 7.70 2.53 -5.07
C VAL A 82 6.37 3.17 -5.44
N GLU A 83 5.34 2.37 -5.64
CA GLU A 83 4.00 2.82 -6.04
C GLU A 83 2.96 2.65 -4.93
N SER A 84 3.28 1.86 -3.92
CA SER A 84 2.41 1.68 -2.75
C SER A 84 3.21 1.61 -1.46
N GLN A 85 2.63 2.10 -0.39
CA GLN A 85 3.24 2.05 0.93
C GLN A 85 2.25 1.53 1.96
N ARG A 86 2.72 0.55 2.74
CA ARG A 86 2.01 0.02 3.89
C ARG A 86 2.47 0.78 5.13
N ALA A 87 1.54 1.38 5.86
CA ALA A 87 1.85 2.25 6.97
C ALA A 87 0.85 2.13 8.11
N THR A 88 1.34 2.17 9.33
CA THR A 88 0.49 2.10 10.54
C THR A 88 -0.33 3.36 10.74
N PHE A 89 -1.65 3.21 10.76
CA PHE A 89 -2.58 4.22 11.24
C PHE A 89 -2.81 3.98 12.74
N ASN A 90 -1.94 4.60 13.54
CA ASN A 90 -1.82 4.36 14.97
C ASN A 90 -2.99 5.00 15.74
N TRP A 91 -3.92 4.17 16.24
CA TRP A 91 -5.05 4.67 17.02
C TRP A 91 -4.61 5.28 18.37
N SER A 92 -3.59 4.71 19.01
CA SER A 92 -3.05 5.24 20.26
C SER A 92 -2.52 6.67 20.11
N GLN A 93 -1.83 6.94 18.98
CA GLN A 93 -1.33 8.27 18.67
C GLN A 93 -2.46 9.25 18.34
N ALA A 94 -3.49 8.78 17.63
CA ALA A 94 -4.61 9.62 17.24
C ALA A 94 -5.57 9.93 18.40
N GLN A 95 -5.64 9.08 19.45
CA GLN A 95 -6.57 9.26 20.58
C GLN A 95 -5.92 8.79 21.90
N PHE A 96 -4.87 9.46 22.30
CA PHE A 96 -3.99 9.04 23.41
C PHE A 96 -4.66 9.04 24.78
N TYR A 97 -5.33 10.13 25.16
CA TYR A 97 -5.73 10.36 26.55
C TYR A 97 -6.97 9.56 26.98
N ASN A 98 -8.08 9.65 26.22
CA ASN A 98 -9.34 9.01 26.60
C ASN A 98 -10.35 8.96 25.44
N LYS A 99 -11.47 8.23 25.64
CA LYS A 99 -12.53 8.05 24.63
C LYS A 99 -13.28 9.33 24.22
N LYS A 100 -13.20 10.41 25.01
CA LYS A 100 -13.86 11.70 24.71
C LYS A 100 -12.98 12.61 23.87
N GLN A 101 -11.65 12.37 23.84
CA GLN A 101 -10.71 13.13 23.01
C GLN A 101 -11.12 13.03 21.54
N LYS A 102 -11.11 14.15 20.83
CA LYS A 102 -11.18 14.18 19.36
C LYS A 102 -9.94 13.51 18.77
N PHE A 103 -10.08 12.87 17.61
CA PHE A 103 -8.93 12.28 16.93
C PHE A 103 -7.95 13.36 16.46
N ASP A 104 -6.70 13.22 16.83
CA ASP A 104 -5.59 13.99 16.26
C ASP A 104 -5.12 13.32 14.98
N TRP A 105 -5.25 14.01 13.87
CA TRP A 105 -4.92 13.51 12.54
C TRP A 105 -3.58 14.03 12.01
N LYS A 106 -2.81 14.81 12.78
CA LYS A 106 -1.59 15.48 12.30
C LYS A 106 -0.61 14.51 11.64
N ALA A 107 -0.29 13.40 12.31
CA ALA A 107 0.65 12.41 11.80
C ALA A 107 0.13 11.70 10.54
N THR A 108 -1.14 11.26 10.55
CA THR A 108 -1.75 10.61 9.39
C THR A 108 -1.99 11.59 8.23
N ASP A 109 -2.39 12.84 8.50
CA ASP A 109 -2.53 13.89 7.49
C ASP A 109 -1.19 14.17 6.79
N GLN A 110 -0.09 14.24 7.56
CA GLN A 110 1.25 14.43 6.99
C GLN A 110 1.61 13.24 6.07
N MET A 111 1.40 12.02 6.52
CA MET A 111 1.68 10.81 5.74
C MET A 111 0.86 10.76 4.44
N VAL A 112 -0.45 11.02 4.53
CA VAL A 112 -1.33 11.06 3.35
C VAL A 112 -0.91 12.16 2.38
N ARG A 113 -0.48 13.33 2.88
CA ARG A 113 0.05 14.42 2.05
C ARG A 113 1.33 14.01 1.32
N LEU A 114 2.28 13.38 2.02
CA LEU A 114 3.55 12.94 1.44
C LEU A 114 3.33 11.92 0.34
N ALA A 115 2.46 10.94 0.59
CA ALA A 115 2.05 9.93 -0.37
C ALA A 115 1.33 10.51 -1.59
N ALA A 116 0.36 11.41 -1.36
CA ALA A 116 -0.42 12.03 -2.41
C ALA A 116 0.45 12.85 -3.38
N LYS A 117 1.38 13.65 -2.86
CA LYS A 117 2.33 14.44 -3.67
C LYS A 117 3.11 13.59 -4.68
N ARG A 118 3.33 12.33 -4.37
CA ARG A 118 4.18 11.39 -5.14
C ARG A 118 3.38 10.27 -5.80
N HIS A 119 2.06 10.38 -5.81
CA HIS A 119 1.15 9.36 -6.36
C HIS A 119 1.31 7.96 -5.73
N ILE A 120 1.93 7.86 -4.56
CA ILE A 120 2.10 6.60 -3.84
C ILE A 120 0.79 6.23 -3.13
N ARG A 121 0.28 5.03 -3.37
CA ARG A 121 -0.92 4.51 -2.73
C ARG A 121 -0.62 4.05 -1.32
N LEU A 122 -1.43 4.43 -0.34
CA LEU A 122 -1.30 3.90 1.02
C LEU A 122 -2.14 2.63 1.22
N LEU A 123 -1.56 1.68 1.97
CA LEU A 123 -2.26 0.61 2.64
C LEU A 123 -2.22 0.89 4.16
N PRO A 124 -3.23 1.55 4.73
CA PRO A 124 -3.30 1.76 6.16
C PRO A 124 -3.43 0.46 6.93
N VAL A 125 -2.59 0.25 7.93
CA VAL A 125 -2.75 -0.79 8.95
C VAL A 125 -3.34 -0.14 10.19
N VAL A 126 -4.61 -0.39 10.46
CA VAL A 126 -5.29 0.17 11.63
C VAL A 126 -5.01 -0.71 12.84
N MET A 127 -4.21 -0.21 13.78
CA MET A 127 -3.79 -0.99 14.95
C MET A 127 -3.39 -0.11 16.14
N GLN A 128 -2.81 -0.71 17.17
CA GLN A 128 -2.28 -0.05 18.37
C GLN A 128 -3.38 0.69 19.17
N ALA A 129 -4.21 -0.08 19.84
CA ALA A 129 -5.22 0.49 20.73
C ALA A 129 -4.58 1.36 21.83
N PRO A 130 -5.12 2.55 22.14
CA PRO A 130 -4.62 3.38 23.23
C PRO A 130 -4.80 2.71 24.60
N ARG A 131 -3.95 3.05 25.56
CA ARG A 131 -3.93 2.42 26.89
C ARG A 131 -5.31 2.32 27.57
N TRP A 132 -6.15 3.33 27.40
CA TRP A 132 -7.51 3.33 27.95
C TRP A 132 -8.46 2.36 27.25
N ALA A 133 -8.16 1.93 26.01
CA ALA A 133 -8.99 1.03 25.19
C ALA A 133 -8.46 -0.40 25.10
N ARG A 134 -7.24 -0.68 25.55
CA ARG A 134 -6.63 -2.02 25.52
C ARG A 134 -7.31 -2.99 26.45
N SER A 135 -7.31 -4.27 26.12
CA SER A 135 -7.79 -5.36 26.96
C SER A 135 -6.94 -5.59 28.22
N SER A 136 -5.65 -5.20 28.16
CA SER A 136 -4.70 -5.26 29.27
C SER A 136 -3.77 -4.03 29.25
N LYS A 137 -2.88 -3.92 30.28
CA LYS A 137 -1.87 -2.86 30.34
C LYS A 137 -0.71 -3.07 29.38
N LYS A 138 -0.56 -4.26 28.79
CA LYS A 138 0.53 -4.62 27.88
C LYS A 138 0.42 -3.85 26.57
N ASP A 139 1.58 -3.54 25.98
CA ASP A 139 1.61 -2.93 24.65
C ASP A 139 1.11 -3.92 23.61
N ASN A 140 0.51 -3.39 22.53
CA ASN A 140 -0.14 -4.16 21.47
C ASN A 140 -1.25 -5.12 21.93
N ALA A 141 -1.73 -5.00 23.20
CA ALA A 141 -2.93 -5.72 23.60
C ALA A 141 -4.12 -5.30 22.72
N PRO A 142 -4.98 -6.25 22.33
CA PRO A 142 -6.14 -5.95 21.49
C PRO A 142 -7.11 -4.98 22.18
N PRO A 143 -8.01 -4.33 21.41
CA PRO A 143 -9.04 -3.48 21.99
C PRO A 143 -10.02 -4.31 22.82
N LYS A 144 -10.33 -3.85 24.05
CA LYS A 144 -11.37 -4.47 24.88
C LYS A 144 -12.79 -4.31 24.32
N SER A 145 -12.97 -3.39 23.36
CA SER A 145 -14.26 -3.14 22.71
C SER A 145 -14.06 -2.90 21.22
N THR A 146 -14.64 -3.77 20.39
CA THR A 146 -14.66 -3.59 18.93
C THR A 146 -15.40 -2.31 18.53
N LYS A 147 -16.42 -1.89 19.27
CA LYS A 147 -17.18 -0.66 19.02
C LYS A 147 -16.29 0.59 19.06
N THR A 148 -15.35 0.67 20.02
CA THR A 148 -14.44 1.82 20.11
C THR A 148 -13.39 1.80 19.00
N TYR A 149 -12.87 0.63 18.65
CA TYR A 149 -11.95 0.46 17.53
C TYR A 149 -12.61 0.83 16.20
N THR A 150 -13.80 0.31 15.92
CA THR A 150 -14.51 0.60 14.67
C THR A 150 -14.93 2.06 14.55
N LYS A 151 -15.09 2.78 15.65
CA LYS A 151 -15.30 4.25 15.66
C LYS A 151 -14.08 4.97 15.06
N TYR A 152 -12.86 4.58 15.44
CA TYR A 152 -11.64 5.13 14.86
C TYR A 152 -11.51 4.75 13.38
N LEU A 153 -11.64 3.47 13.04
CA LEU A 153 -11.61 2.98 11.67
C LEU A 153 -12.60 3.75 10.77
N THR A 154 -13.85 3.87 11.19
CA THR A 154 -14.88 4.60 10.44
C THR A 154 -14.52 6.07 10.24
N ALA A 155 -13.98 6.73 11.28
CA ALA A 155 -13.54 8.12 11.17
C ALA A 155 -12.38 8.29 10.17
N ALA A 156 -11.41 7.37 10.19
CA ALA A 156 -10.31 7.36 9.23
C ALA A 156 -10.79 7.14 7.78
N ILE A 157 -11.70 6.18 7.56
CA ILE A 157 -12.30 5.93 6.23
C ILE A 157 -13.03 7.18 5.73
N LYS A 158 -13.88 7.80 6.56
CA LYS A 158 -14.61 9.03 6.19
C LYS A 158 -13.70 10.22 5.94
N ARG A 159 -12.51 10.24 6.52
CA ARG A 159 -11.51 11.28 6.30
C ARG A 159 -10.71 11.08 5.04
N TYR A 160 -10.20 9.86 4.80
CA TYR A 160 -9.20 9.57 3.77
C TYR A 160 -9.69 8.69 2.62
N GLY A 161 -10.87 8.13 2.71
CA GLY A 161 -11.51 7.40 1.61
C GLY A 161 -11.64 8.26 0.34
N PRO A 162 -12.04 7.69 -0.79
CA PRO A 162 -12.09 8.43 -2.06
C PRO A 162 -12.89 9.73 -2.01
N ASP A 163 -13.98 9.77 -1.24
CA ASP A 163 -14.84 10.95 -1.05
C ASP A 163 -14.65 11.61 0.31
N GLY A 164 -13.52 11.30 0.95
CA GLY A 164 -13.20 11.74 2.29
C GLY A 164 -13.05 13.25 2.45
N SER A 165 -13.30 13.72 3.69
CA SER A 165 -13.27 15.15 4.02
C SER A 165 -11.88 15.77 3.81
N TRP A 166 -10.80 15.00 3.97
CA TRP A 166 -9.44 15.47 3.77
C TRP A 166 -9.19 15.93 2.34
N TRP A 167 -9.64 15.16 1.34
CA TRP A 167 -9.47 15.50 -0.08
C TRP A 167 -10.24 16.76 -0.47
N LYS A 168 -11.41 16.98 0.13
CA LYS A 168 -12.21 18.20 -0.08
C LYS A 168 -11.48 19.46 0.38
N GLN A 169 -10.65 19.34 1.42
CA GLN A 169 -9.83 20.42 1.99
C GLN A 169 -8.49 20.60 1.23
N HIS A 170 -8.03 19.60 0.47
CA HIS A 170 -6.73 19.58 -0.19
C HIS A 170 -6.86 19.38 -1.71
N LYS A 171 -7.73 20.14 -2.35
CA LYS A 171 -8.08 20.01 -3.79
C LYS A 171 -6.90 20.14 -4.75
N LYS A 172 -5.80 20.81 -4.34
CA LYS A 172 -4.57 20.97 -5.12
C LYS A 172 -3.67 19.74 -5.15
N LEU A 173 -3.91 18.74 -4.28
CA LEU A 173 -3.15 17.51 -4.25
C LEU A 173 -3.80 16.45 -5.16
N PRO A 174 -2.99 15.56 -5.76
CA PRO A 174 -3.51 14.40 -6.45
C PRO A 174 -4.40 13.58 -5.52
N LYS A 175 -5.60 13.24 -5.99
CA LYS A 175 -6.56 12.48 -5.18
C LYS A 175 -6.22 11.00 -5.20
N VAL A 176 -5.55 10.52 -4.18
CA VAL A 176 -5.20 9.10 -3.96
C VAL A 176 -6.06 8.55 -2.82
N GLY A 177 -7.37 8.49 -3.02
CA GLY A 177 -8.31 8.04 -1.97
C GLY A 177 -8.04 6.60 -1.52
N LEU A 178 -8.01 6.40 -0.20
CA LEU A 178 -7.66 5.13 0.41
C LEU A 178 -8.85 4.16 0.38
N ARG A 179 -8.72 3.07 -0.37
CA ARG A 179 -9.77 2.03 -0.49
C ARG A 179 -9.49 0.78 0.31
N ASP A 180 -8.21 0.43 0.49
CA ASP A 180 -7.77 -0.80 1.15
C ASP A 180 -7.39 -0.49 2.59
N TRP A 181 -7.94 -1.21 3.56
CA TRP A 181 -7.75 -0.98 4.99
C TRP A 181 -7.42 -2.28 5.67
N GLN A 182 -6.17 -2.44 6.12
CA GLN A 182 -5.73 -3.62 6.83
C GLN A 182 -6.12 -3.54 8.31
N ILE A 183 -6.74 -4.61 8.79
CA ILE A 183 -7.23 -4.70 10.16
C ILE A 183 -6.21 -5.45 11.00
N TRP A 184 -5.45 -4.69 11.79
CA TRP A 184 -4.39 -5.21 12.66
C TRP A 184 -3.18 -5.78 11.89
N ASN A 185 -2.18 -6.29 12.67
CA ASN A 185 -0.96 -6.93 12.19
C ASN A 185 -0.65 -8.16 13.03
N GLU A 186 -0.31 -9.28 12.39
CA GLU A 186 0.21 -10.51 13.01
C GLU A 186 -0.47 -10.93 14.32
N PRO A 187 -1.80 -11.12 14.34
CA PRO A 187 -2.51 -11.41 15.59
C PRO A 187 -2.19 -12.80 16.15
N SER A 188 -1.47 -13.64 15.44
CA SER A 188 -0.94 -14.92 15.90
C SER A 188 0.34 -14.79 16.74
N GLU A 189 0.96 -13.59 16.75
CA GLU A 189 2.19 -13.34 17.48
C GLU A 189 1.92 -12.63 18.80
N ASP A 190 2.43 -13.13 19.91
CA ASP A 190 2.19 -12.61 21.25
C ASP A 190 2.59 -11.13 21.40
N TYR A 191 3.64 -10.71 20.71
CA TYR A 191 4.09 -9.31 20.74
C TYR A 191 3.20 -8.36 19.92
N GLN A 192 2.34 -8.90 19.03
CA GLN A 192 1.41 -8.12 18.19
C GLN A 192 -0.05 -8.20 18.66
N TRP A 193 -0.41 -9.27 19.37
CA TRP A 193 -1.73 -9.49 19.95
C TRP A 193 -1.60 -9.94 21.41
N ASN A 194 -1.10 -9.05 22.26
CA ASN A 194 -0.63 -9.38 23.57
C ASN A 194 -1.77 -9.74 24.55
N ILE A 195 -2.15 -10.99 24.55
CA ILE A 195 -3.13 -11.62 25.43
C ILE A 195 -2.41 -12.66 26.32
N PRO A 196 -3.06 -13.21 27.36
CA PRO A 196 -2.53 -14.37 28.11
C PRO A 196 -2.20 -15.53 27.15
N SER A 197 -1.07 -16.20 27.40
CA SER A 197 -0.54 -17.27 26.54
C SER A 197 -1.41 -18.54 26.51
N ASP A 198 -2.29 -18.72 27.49
CA ASP A 198 -3.30 -19.78 27.55
C ASP A 198 -4.54 -19.52 26.71
N ARG A 199 -4.65 -18.34 26.08
CA ARG A 199 -5.80 -17.96 25.27
C ARG A 199 -5.50 -18.06 23.78
N ASP A 200 -6.48 -18.60 23.06
CA ASP A 200 -6.48 -18.59 21.60
C ASP A 200 -6.73 -17.16 21.08
N TRP A 201 -5.83 -16.72 20.20
CA TRP A 201 -5.89 -15.39 19.57
C TRP A 201 -6.99 -15.29 18.50
N ALA A 202 -7.30 -16.40 17.80
CA ALA A 202 -8.11 -16.39 16.59
C ALA A 202 -9.57 -15.97 16.82
N PRO A 203 -10.30 -16.40 17.86
CA PRO A 203 -11.65 -15.92 18.13
C PRO A 203 -11.70 -14.42 18.41
N GLY A 204 -10.71 -13.90 19.15
CA GLY A 204 -10.59 -12.49 19.47
C GLY A 204 -10.36 -11.63 18.24
N TYR A 205 -9.41 -12.01 17.39
CA TYR A 205 -9.14 -11.33 16.13
C TYR A 205 -10.30 -11.45 15.14
N ALA A 206 -10.91 -12.62 15.00
CA ALA A 206 -12.09 -12.81 14.15
C ALA A 206 -13.25 -11.89 14.54
N LYS A 207 -13.50 -11.71 15.84
CA LYS A 207 -14.50 -10.76 16.36
C LYS A 207 -14.17 -9.32 15.95
N LEU A 208 -12.88 -8.93 16.03
CA LEU A 208 -12.44 -7.60 15.60
C LEU A 208 -12.61 -7.42 14.09
N LEU A 209 -12.19 -8.41 13.29
CA LEU A 209 -12.28 -8.38 11.83
C LEU A 209 -13.74 -8.25 11.35
N LYS A 210 -14.65 -9.07 11.87
CA LYS A 210 -16.09 -9.04 11.52
C LYS A 210 -16.73 -7.69 11.82
N ALA A 211 -16.46 -7.16 13.02
CA ALA A 211 -16.97 -5.85 13.40
C ALA A 211 -16.39 -4.74 12.52
N SER A 212 -15.11 -4.84 12.17
CA SER A 212 -14.42 -3.89 11.28
C SER A 212 -14.96 -3.95 9.86
N TYR A 213 -15.17 -5.15 9.32
CA TYR A 213 -15.77 -5.34 7.99
C TYR A 213 -17.14 -4.67 7.89
N THR A 214 -18.03 -4.98 8.83
CA THR A 214 -19.37 -4.40 8.87
C THR A 214 -19.33 -2.86 8.98
N ALA A 215 -18.48 -2.33 9.87
CA ALA A 215 -18.34 -0.89 10.06
C ALA A 215 -17.72 -0.19 8.84
N ALA A 216 -16.70 -0.79 8.21
CA ALA A 216 -16.05 -0.26 7.03
C ALA A 216 -17.02 -0.21 5.83
N LYS A 217 -17.76 -1.30 5.55
CA LYS A 217 -18.76 -1.35 4.46
C LYS A 217 -19.91 -0.38 4.68
N LYS A 218 -20.30 -0.15 5.93
CA LYS A 218 -21.30 0.88 6.28
C LYS A 218 -20.77 2.30 6.08
N ALA A 219 -19.48 2.54 6.30
CA ALA A 219 -18.85 3.83 6.09
C ALA A 219 -18.67 4.17 4.61
N ASP A 220 -18.25 3.20 3.81
CA ASP A 220 -18.12 3.26 2.35
C ASP A 220 -18.21 1.82 1.78
N LYS A 221 -19.26 1.55 1.00
CA LYS A 221 -19.50 0.23 0.39
C LYS A 221 -18.37 -0.24 -0.54
N HIS A 222 -17.57 0.68 -1.08
CA HIS A 222 -16.46 0.41 -1.99
C HIS A 222 -15.11 0.20 -1.30
N VAL A 223 -15.04 0.37 0.04
CA VAL A 223 -13.87 0.02 0.82
C VAL A 223 -13.58 -1.48 0.74
N ARG A 224 -12.30 -1.83 0.69
CA ARG A 224 -11.85 -3.22 0.79
C ARG A 224 -11.14 -3.43 2.11
N VAL A 225 -11.61 -4.41 2.84
CA VAL A 225 -11.02 -4.84 4.11
C VAL A 225 -9.93 -5.86 3.82
N VAL A 226 -8.73 -5.57 4.30
CA VAL A 226 -7.56 -6.44 4.17
C VAL A 226 -7.37 -7.20 5.49
N LEU A 227 -7.22 -8.52 5.41
CA LEU A 227 -6.87 -9.37 6.54
C LEU A 227 -5.55 -8.91 7.17
N ALA A 228 -5.32 -9.14 8.45
CA ALA A 228 -4.00 -8.96 9.03
C ALA A 228 -2.97 -9.80 8.28
N GLY A 229 -1.76 -9.27 8.09
CA GLY A 229 -0.66 -10.06 7.59
C GLY A 229 -0.36 -11.21 8.57
N LEU A 230 -0.37 -12.44 8.09
CA LEU A 230 -0.10 -13.60 8.92
C LEU A 230 1.33 -14.08 8.66
N PRO A 231 2.17 -14.21 9.69
CA PRO A 231 3.57 -14.59 9.56
C PRO A 231 3.80 -16.10 9.65
N ALA A 232 5.03 -16.52 9.58
CA ALA A 232 5.50 -17.88 9.82
C ALA A 232 4.71 -18.95 9.03
N ARG A 233 4.13 -19.93 9.71
CA ARG A 233 3.22 -20.94 9.15
C ARG A 233 1.83 -20.36 8.89
N SER A 234 1.80 -19.26 8.15
CA SER A 234 0.62 -18.41 7.89
C SER A 234 -0.60 -19.16 7.33
N TRP A 235 -0.37 -20.26 6.60
CA TRP A 235 -1.45 -21.12 6.08
C TRP A 235 -2.18 -21.87 7.21
N GLU A 236 -1.50 -22.23 8.30
CA GLU A 236 -2.12 -22.86 9.48
C GLU A 236 -2.91 -21.82 10.27
N SER A 237 -2.32 -20.64 10.48
CA SER A 237 -3.02 -19.51 11.10
C SER A 237 -4.27 -19.12 10.33
N LEU A 238 -4.22 -19.15 8.99
CA LEU A 238 -5.39 -18.90 8.15
C LEU A 238 -6.43 -20.02 8.28
N ALA A 239 -6.02 -21.28 8.25
CA ALA A 239 -6.93 -22.41 8.45
C ALA A 239 -7.65 -22.32 9.80
N HIS A 240 -6.91 -22.01 10.86
CA HIS A 240 -7.44 -21.81 12.19
C HIS A 240 -8.46 -20.64 12.26
N LEU A 241 -8.19 -19.54 11.57
CA LEU A 241 -9.15 -18.44 11.46
C LEU A 241 -10.44 -18.84 10.72
N TYR A 242 -10.37 -19.70 9.73
CA TYR A 242 -11.57 -20.22 9.08
C TYR A 242 -12.35 -21.16 9.99
N ASP A 243 -11.63 -22.05 10.66
CA ASP A 243 -12.22 -23.10 11.52
C ASP A 243 -12.90 -22.48 12.76
N VAL A 244 -12.14 -21.83 13.63
CA VAL A 244 -12.67 -21.26 14.88
C VAL A 244 -13.22 -19.84 14.75
N GLY A 245 -12.67 -19.10 13.82
CA GLY A 245 -13.02 -17.68 13.59
C GLY A 245 -14.19 -17.48 12.65
N HIS A 246 -14.50 -18.44 11.80
CA HIS A 246 -15.56 -18.38 10.77
C HIS A 246 -15.49 -17.06 9.98
N ILE A 247 -14.28 -16.71 9.45
CA ILE A 247 -14.01 -15.41 8.81
C ILE A 247 -14.46 -15.32 7.34
N HIS A 248 -15.02 -16.40 6.78
CA HIS A 248 -15.53 -16.38 5.41
C HIS A 248 -16.53 -15.23 5.22
N GLY A 249 -16.31 -14.41 4.17
CA GLY A 249 -17.17 -13.27 3.88
C GLY A 249 -16.83 -11.97 4.65
N TYR A 250 -15.87 -11.99 5.57
CA TYR A 250 -15.52 -10.84 6.39
C TYR A 250 -14.16 -10.18 6.08
N TYR A 251 -13.61 -10.46 4.90
CA TYR A 251 -12.49 -9.72 4.33
C TYR A 251 -12.60 -9.71 2.80
N ASP A 252 -11.98 -8.75 2.13
CA ASP A 252 -11.97 -8.65 0.66
C ASP A 252 -10.64 -9.08 0.07
N ILE A 253 -9.54 -8.89 0.80
CA ILE A 253 -8.17 -9.13 0.39
C ILE A 253 -7.44 -9.88 1.49
N ALA A 254 -6.79 -10.98 1.15
CA ALA A 254 -5.93 -11.71 2.05
C ALA A 254 -4.54 -11.06 2.16
N ALA A 255 -3.84 -11.26 3.28
CA ALA A 255 -2.49 -10.75 3.48
C ALA A 255 -1.59 -11.77 4.18
N VAL A 256 -0.33 -11.85 3.76
CA VAL A 256 0.65 -12.82 4.26
C VAL A 256 2.03 -12.17 4.41
N HIS A 257 2.80 -12.63 5.43
CA HIS A 257 4.20 -12.29 5.67
C HIS A 257 5.07 -13.54 5.49
N PRO A 258 5.47 -13.88 4.27
CA PRO A 258 6.15 -15.13 3.97
C PRO A 258 7.67 -15.03 4.18
N TYR A 259 8.11 -14.84 5.40
CA TYR A 259 9.52 -14.81 5.75
C TYR A 259 10.16 -16.21 5.67
N THR A 260 11.31 -16.32 4.99
CA THR A 260 12.09 -17.57 4.86
C THR A 260 13.57 -17.28 4.62
N ALA A 261 14.40 -18.31 4.83
CA ALA A 261 15.85 -18.24 4.57
C ALA A 261 16.22 -18.28 3.07
N SER A 262 15.29 -18.62 2.17
CA SER A 262 15.55 -18.72 0.74
C SER A 262 14.58 -17.86 -0.07
N ALA A 263 15.03 -17.33 -1.20
CA ALA A 263 14.23 -16.44 -2.05
C ALA A 263 12.99 -17.11 -2.68
N HIS A 264 13.01 -18.45 -2.85
CA HIS A 264 11.86 -19.20 -3.39
C HIS A 264 10.87 -19.65 -2.29
N GLY A 265 11.28 -19.57 -1.03
CA GLY A 265 10.44 -19.91 0.11
C GLY A 265 9.17 -19.08 0.24
N PRO A 266 9.21 -17.76 0.04
CA PRO A 266 8.02 -16.90 0.08
C PRO A 266 6.93 -17.36 -0.89
N LEU A 267 7.27 -17.74 -2.11
CA LEU A 267 6.30 -18.25 -3.08
C LEU A 267 5.71 -19.61 -2.64
N THR A 268 6.48 -20.44 -1.97
CA THR A 268 6.00 -21.72 -1.40
C THR A 268 4.96 -21.47 -0.30
N ILE A 269 5.21 -20.52 0.61
CA ILE A 269 4.25 -20.11 1.62
C ILE A 269 2.98 -19.54 0.97
N VAL A 270 3.09 -18.68 -0.02
CA VAL A 270 1.96 -18.16 -0.80
C VAL A 270 1.15 -19.29 -1.42
N ARG A 271 1.79 -20.33 -1.93
CA ARG A 271 1.11 -21.52 -2.49
C ARG A 271 0.30 -22.26 -1.43
N TYR A 272 0.85 -22.51 -0.26
CA TYR A 272 0.12 -23.17 0.85
C TYR A 272 -1.03 -22.31 1.34
N PHE A 273 -0.79 -21.02 1.54
CA PHE A 273 -1.82 -20.05 1.92
C PHE A 273 -2.99 -20.03 0.92
N ARG A 274 -2.68 -20.00 -0.38
CA ARG A 274 -3.69 -20.05 -1.45
C ARG A 274 -4.44 -21.37 -1.47
N THR A 275 -3.81 -22.49 -1.09
CA THR A 275 -4.49 -23.79 -0.98
C THR A 275 -5.55 -23.75 0.11
N VAL A 276 -5.24 -23.22 1.28
CA VAL A 276 -6.23 -23.03 2.36
C VAL A 276 -7.39 -22.12 1.92
N MET A 277 -7.10 -21.01 1.23
CA MET A 277 -8.15 -20.15 0.67
C MET A 277 -9.08 -20.91 -0.30
N ARG A 278 -8.54 -21.80 -1.14
CA ARG A 278 -9.36 -22.61 -2.07
C ARG A 278 -10.25 -23.60 -1.32
N GLN A 279 -9.70 -24.28 -0.32
CA GLN A 279 -10.46 -25.22 0.51
C GLN A 279 -11.62 -24.54 1.24
N ASN A 280 -11.49 -23.24 1.52
CA ASN A 280 -12.52 -22.43 2.18
C ASN A 280 -13.30 -21.52 1.20
N HIS A 281 -13.36 -21.86 -0.08
CA HIS A 281 -14.16 -21.17 -1.13
C HIS A 281 -13.79 -19.70 -1.37
N ASP A 282 -12.60 -19.24 -0.92
CA ASP A 282 -12.11 -17.87 -1.10
C ASP A 282 -11.05 -17.73 -2.21
N SER A 283 -10.99 -18.68 -3.15
CA SER A 283 -10.03 -18.73 -4.26
C SER A 283 -10.03 -17.48 -5.15
N LYS A 284 -11.13 -16.76 -5.24
CA LYS A 284 -11.29 -15.55 -6.06
C LYS A 284 -10.74 -14.29 -5.42
N ARG A 285 -10.50 -14.27 -4.10
CA ARG A 285 -9.99 -13.08 -3.40
C ARG A 285 -8.53 -12.80 -3.74
N PRO A 286 -8.15 -11.51 -3.94
CA PRO A 286 -6.75 -11.14 -4.12
C PRO A 286 -5.92 -11.46 -2.86
N LEU A 287 -4.60 -11.56 -3.05
CA LEU A 287 -3.62 -11.75 -1.99
C LEU A 287 -2.58 -10.64 -2.06
N LEU A 288 -2.21 -10.07 -0.93
CA LEU A 288 -1.07 -9.18 -0.79
C LEU A 288 0.04 -9.88 0.02
N VAL A 289 1.26 -9.77 -0.44
CA VAL A 289 2.45 -10.05 0.35
C VAL A 289 2.78 -8.74 1.08
N THR A 290 2.30 -8.61 2.31
CA THR A 290 2.34 -7.32 3.03
C THR A 290 3.64 -7.08 3.78
N GLU A 291 4.48 -8.10 3.92
CA GLU A 291 5.88 -8.00 4.33
C GLU A 291 6.68 -9.15 3.71
N THR A 292 7.87 -8.85 3.22
CA THR A 292 8.89 -9.85 2.83
C THR A 292 10.26 -9.21 2.83
N THR A 293 11.26 -9.92 3.34
CA THR A 293 12.68 -9.56 3.32
C THR A 293 13.51 -10.76 3.77
N LEU A 294 14.83 -10.65 3.64
CA LEU A 294 15.82 -11.51 4.29
C LEU A 294 16.89 -10.58 4.90
N PRO A 295 17.00 -10.50 6.24
CA PRO A 295 17.87 -9.53 6.90
C PRO A 295 19.35 -9.72 6.58
N ALA A 296 20.06 -8.64 6.25
CA ALA A 296 21.50 -8.61 5.99
C ALA A 296 22.34 -8.56 7.29
N SER A 297 21.93 -9.31 8.30
CA SER A 297 22.42 -9.24 9.67
C SER A 297 23.56 -10.21 9.98
N LYS A 298 23.93 -11.07 9.03
CA LYS A 298 24.95 -12.13 9.25
C LYS A 298 26.28 -11.55 9.70
N GLY A 299 26.69 -11.91 10.91
CA GLY A 299 27.91 -11.40 11.55
C GLY A 299 27.85 -9.98 12.07
N LYS A 300 26.66 -9.32 12.05
CA LYS A 300 26.47 -7.92 12.46
C LYS A 300 25.50 -7.78 13.65
N ALA A 301 24.42 -8.57 13.69
CA ALA A 301 23.40 -8.46 14.72
C ALA A 301 23.91 -8.90 16.09
N THR A 302 23.48 -8.20 17.15
CA THR A 302 23.76 -8.55 18.55
C THR A 302 22.91 -9.72 19.04
N SER A 303 21.73 -9.93 18.44
CA SER A 303 20.88 -11.10 18.68
C SER A 303 20.55 -11.78 17.36
N LYS A 304 20.75 -13.11 17.32
CA LYS A 304 20.46 -13.91 16.12
C LYS A 304 18.97 -14.08 15.93
N GLY A 305 18.49 -13.75 14.72
CA GLY A 305 17.17 -14.10 14.26
C GLY A 305 17.14 -15.49 13.62
N GLN A 306 15.94 -15.90 13.22
CA GLN A 306 15.72 -17.20 12.58
C GLN A 306 16.31 -17.27 11.17
N PHE A 307 16.41 -16.12 10.47
CA PHE A 307 16.90 -16.01 9.11
C PHE A 307 17.86 -14.85 9.01
N GLU A 308 19.00 -15.04 8.38
CA GLU A 308 19.99 -13.99 8.16
C GLU A 308 20.83 -14.24 6.89
N THR A 309 21.31 -13.17 6.28
CA THR A 309 22.21 -13.22 5.12
C THR A 309 23.20 -12.05 5.15
N THR A 310 24.00 -11.89 4.09
CA THR A 310 24.89 -10.74 3.84
C THR A 310 24.16 -9.66 3.06
N ASP A 311 24.75 -8.47 2.84
CA ASP A 311 24.19 -7.41 2.01
C ASP A 311 23.97 -7.89 0.56
N SER A 312 24.93 -8.62 -0.01
CA SER A 312 24.79 -9.22 -1.34
C SER A 312 23.72 -10.32 -1.38
N GLY A 313 23.59 -11.10 -0.30
CA GLY A 313 22.53 -12.10 -0.17
C GLY A 313 21.14 -11.48 -0.09
N MET A 314 20.98 -10.34 0.60
CA MET A 314 19.73 -9.58 0.62
C MET A 314 19.39 -9.02 -0.78
N ALA A 315 20.38 -8.56 -1.54
CA ALA A 315 20.20 -8.09 -2.91
C ALA A 315 19.72 -9.22 -3.84
N SER A 316 20.37 -10.39 -3.77
CA SER A 316 19.94 -11.59 -4.52
C SER A 316 18.53 -12.01 -4.13
N PHE A 317 18.20 -12.02 -2.83
CA PHE A 317 16.86 -12.32 -2.34
C PHE A 317 15.83 -11.34 -2.91
N ALA A 318 16.10 -10.02 -2.88
CA ALA A 318 15.19 -9.01 -3.43
C ALA A 318 14.91 -9.27 -4.91
N LYS A 319 15.95 -9.51 -5.71
CA LYS A 319 15.84 -9.84 -7.14
C LYS A 319 14.95 -11.06 -7.39
N GLU A 320 15.22 -12.15 -6.70
CA GLU A 320 14.58 -13.44 -6.94
C GLU A 320 13.14 -13.46 -6.43
N VAL A 321 12.87 -12.93 -5.21
CA VAL A 321 11.51 -12.94 -4.64
C VAL A 321 10.56 -12.09 -5.48
N TYR A 322 10.97 -10.90 -5.94
CA TYR A 322 10.12 -10.10 -6.81
C TYR A 322 9.91 -10.74 -8.18
N ALA A 323 10.94 -11.35 -8.78
CA ALA A 323 10.81 -12.09 -10.03
C ALA A 323 9.80 -13.24 -9.91
N ASP A 324 9.89 -14.04 -8.83
CA ASP A 324 8.96 -15.13 -8.55
C ASP A 324 7.52 -14.64 -8.35
N MET A 325 7.33 -13.57 -7.57
CA MET A 325 6.01 -13.00 -7.32
C MET A 325 5.39 -12.43 -8.60
N MET A 326 6.17 -11.72 -9.43
CA MET A 326 5.72 -11.21 -10.74
C MET A 326 5.31 -12.34 -11.68
N LYS A 327 6.17 -13.34 -11.87
CA LYS A 327 5.93 -14.51 -12.74
C LYS A 327 4.66 -15.25 -12.34
N ASN A 328 4.41 -15.41 -11.06
CA ASN A 328 3.31 -16.21 -10.51
C ASN A 328 2.09 -15.38 -10.09
N ARG A 329 2.08 -14.04 -10.33
CA ARG A 329 1.04 -13.15 -9.82
C ARG A 329 -0.39 -13.51 -10.25
N HIS A 330 -0.56 -13.95 -11.50
CA HIS A 330 -1.88 -14.36 -12.00
C HIS A 330 -2.34 -15.67 -11.36
N LYS A 331 -1.46 -16.67 -11.30
CA LYS A 331 -1.75 -17.99 -10.71
C LYS A 331 -2.20 -17.89 -9.26
N TYR A 332 -1.52 -17.04 -8.47
CA TYR A 332 -1.82 -16.89 -7.05
C TYR A 332 -2.55 -15.59 -6.71
N ARG A 333 -3.01 -14.83 -7.71
CA ARG A 333 -3.71 -13.54 -7.55
C ARG A 333 -2.98 -12.58 -6.63
N ILE A 334 -1.65 -12.46 -6.78
CA ILE A 334 -0.81 -11.55 -6.00
C ILE A 334 -1.01 -10.15 -6.56
N GLY A 335 -1.58 -9.28 -5.74
CA GLY A 335 -1.89 -7.90 -6.15
C GLY A 335 -0.77 -6.91 -5.88
N ARG A 336 -0.07 -7.08 -4.75
CA ARG A 336 1.05 -6.22 -4.34
C ARG A 336 2.04 -7.01 -3.50
N VAL A 337 3.31 -6.55 -3.53
CA VAL A 337 4.40 -7.10 -2.71
C VAL A 337 5.09 -5.94 -2.01
N TYR A 338 5.20 -6.01 -0.69
CA TYR A 338 5.78 -4.96 0.14
C TYR A 338 7.10 -5.43 0.73
N TRP A 339 8.18 -4.74 0.39
CA TRP A 339 9.47 -4.94 1.04
C TRP A 339 9.44 -4.44 2.48
N TYR A 340 10.01 -5.16 3.41
CA TYR A 340 10.21 -4.77 4.79
C TYR A 340 11.70 -4.59 5.07
N THR A 341 12.21 -3.37 5.19
CA THR A 341 11.57 -2.05 5.26
C THR A 341 12.32 -1.01 4.39
N TRP A 342 11.83 0.24 4.31
CA TRP A 342 12.53 1.32 3.59
C TRP A 342 13.92 1.57 4.16
N GLY A 343 14.00 1.92 5.44
CA GLY A 343 15.26 2.25 6.09
C GLY A 343 15.36 1.68 7.48
N SER A 344 16.58 1.40 7.90
CA SER A 344 16.92 0.91 9.22
C SER A 344 18.29 1.42 9.68
N ASP A 345 18.54 1.29 10.98
CA ASP A 345 19.77 1.80 11.63
C ASP A 345 20.95 0.88 11.36
N TYR A 346 20.69 -0.37 11.02
CA TYR A 346 21.69 -1.42 10.87
C TYR A 346 22.46 -1.72 12.18
N GLU A 347 21.73 -1.66 13.29
CA GLU A 347 22.24 -1.93 14.64
C GLU A 347 21.27 -2.79 15.44
N GLY A 348 21.78 -3.63 16.33
CA GLY A 348 20.95 -4.36 17.28
C GLY A 348 20.39 -5.67 16.77
N TRP A 349 19.08 -5.78 16.65
CA TRP A 349 18.38 -7.03 16.34
C TRP A 349 18.38 -7.34 14.82
N THR A 350 18.26 -8.61 14.47
CA THR A 350 18.30 -9.12 13.09
C THR A 350 17.44 -8.30 12.11
N PHE A 351 16.21 -7.94 12.47
CA PHE A 351 15.34 -7.18 11.57
C PHE A 351 15.69 -5.69 11.46
N ASP A 352 16.63 -5.18 12.27
CA ASP A 352 17.18 -3.84 12.09
C ASP A 352 18.17 -3.76 10.90
N PHE A 353 18.36 -4.89 10.17
CA PHE A 353 19.22 -5.00 8.98
C PHE A 353 18.41 -5.30 7.70
N THR A 354 17.21 -4.78 7.59
CA THR A 354 16.29 -5.07 6.47
C THR A 354 16.05 -3.88 5.53
N GLY A 355 16.55 -2.70 5.90
CA GLY A 355 16.38 -1.47 5.14
C GLY A 355 16.99 -1.54 3.74
N LEU A 356 16.33 -0.95 2.75
CA LEU A 356 16.96 -0.66 1.46
C LEU A 356 17.95 0.50 1.57
N VAL A 357 17.81 1.30 2.61
CA VAL A 357 18.76 2.35 3.01
C VAL A 357 19.12 2.20 4.47
N LYS A 358 20.38 2.54 4.79
CA LYS A 358 20.87 2.69 6.16
C LYS A 358 20.88 4.16 6.50
N TYR A 359 20.22 4.52 7.59
CA TYR A 359 20.29 5.87 8.12
C TYR A 359 21.51 5.98 9.04
N ARG A 360 22.36 6.96 8.76
CA ARG A 360 23.43 7.36 9.67
C ARG A 360 22.86 8.34 10.70
N HIS A 361 23.53 8.50 11.83
CA HIS A 361 23.08 9.38 12.90
C HIS A 361 23.16 10.85 12.48
N GLY A 362 22.13 11.36 11.83
CA GLY A 362 22.04 12.74 11.37
C GLY A 362 20.64 13.11 10.91
N ASP A 363 20.29 14.37 11.03
CA ASP A 363 19.01 14.93 10.57
C ASP A 363 19.11 15.49 9.13
N SER A 364 20.14 15.05 8.37
CA SER A 364 20.35 15.44 6.99
C SER A 364 19.63 14.49 6.02
N PRO A 365 18.95 14.99 5.00
CA PRO A 365 18.40 14.19 3.92
C PRO A 365 19.44 13.36 3.15
N GLU A 366 20.72 13.80 3.21
CA GLU A 366 21.84 13.21 2.49
C GLU A 366 22.57 12.14 3.32
N ASP A 367 22.29 12.05 4.63
CA ASP A 367 22.93 11.12 5.54
C ASP A 367 22.33 9.71 5.46
N VAL A 368 22.32 9.19 4.23
CA VAL A 368 21.68 7.90 3.89
C VAL A 368 22.64 7.09 3.01
N GLU A 369 22.90 5.86 3.42
CA GLU A 369 23.66 4.88 2.63
C GLU A 369 22.69 3.95 1.90
N GLU A 370 22.81 3.87 0.57
CA GLU A 370 22.02 2.93 -0.25
C GLU A 370 22.59 1.51 -0.14
N MET A 371 21.73 0.56 0.20
CA MET A 371 22.13 -0.83 0.31
C MET A 371 22.01 -1.54 -1.07
N PRO A 372 22.84 -2.57 -1.36
CA PRO A 372 22.80 -3.28 -2.65
C PRO A 372 21.42 -3.79 -3.08
N ALA A 373 20.55 -4.12 -2.13
CA ALA A 373 19.17 -4.55 -2.39
C ALA A 373 18.27 -3.43 -2.97
N LEU A 374 18.60 -2.16 -2.73
CA LEU A 374 17.88 -1.04 -3.32
C LEU A 374 18.00 -1.03 -4.84
N ASP A 375 19.20 -1.28 -5.36
CA ASP A 375 19.44 -1.33 -6.81
C ASP A 375 18.65 -2.44 -7.51
N GLU A 376 18.60 -3.62 -6.92
CA GLU A 376 17.82 -4.73 -7.47
C GLU A 376 16.32 -4.45 -7.42
N TYR A 377 15.83 -3.87 -6.33
CA TYR A 377 14.44 -3.41 -6.22
C TYR A 377 14.12 -2.38 -7.31
N ARG A 378 14.95 -1.32 -7.43
CA ARG A 378 14.80 -0.23 -8.41
C ARG A 378 14.75 -0.76 -9.84
N LYS A 379 15.73 -1.59 -10.25
CA LYS A 379 15.79 -2.19 -11.59
C LYS A 379 14.51 -2.94 -11.94
N LEU A 380 13.99 -3.75 -11.01
CA LEU A 380 12.78 -4.54 -11.24
C LEU A 380 11.53 -3.66 -11.26
N ALA A 381 11.39 -2.72 -10.31
CA ALA A 381 10.23 -1.87 -10.19
C ALA A 381 10.06 -0.96 -11.41
N LEU A 382 11.11 -0.26 -11.82
CA LEU A 382 11.08 0.64 -12.98
C LEU A 382 10.84 -0.13 -14.28
N ARG A 383 11.52 -1.26 -14.48
CA ARG A 383 11.29 -2.12 -15.66
C ARG A 383 9.85 -2.60 -15.72
N ALA A 384 9.28 -3.05 -14.60
CA ALA A 384 7.92 -3.57 -14.53
C ALA A 384 6.87 -2.47 -14.74
N ALA A 385 7.18 -1.24 -14.37
CA ALA A 385 6.32 -0.06 -14.60
C ALA A 385 6.34 0.45 -16.05
N GLY A 386 7.25 -0.05 -16.89
CA GLY A 386 7.45 0.48 -18.26
C GLY A 386 8.25 1.78 -18.22
N CYS A 387 9.46 1.73 -17.63
CA CYS A 387 10.30 2.88 -17.34
C CYS A 387 10.70 3.71 -18.56
N THR A 388 10.97 4.99 -18.33
CA THR A 388 11.73 5.82 -19.25
C THR A 388 13.17 5.32 -19.30
N LYS A 389 13.69 5.07 -20.50
CA LYS A 389 15.08 4.62 -20.71
C LYS A 389 15.95 5.80 -21.15
N ASP A 390 17.18 5.83 -20.67
CA ASP A 390 18.21 6.72 -21.21
C ASP A 390 18.77 6.24 -22.55
N ALA A 391 19.74 6.97 -23.10
CA ALA A 391 20.40 6.64 -24.37
C ALA A 391 21.13 5.28 -24.35
N THR A 392 21.44 4.72 -23.20
CA THR A 392 22.08 3.41 -23.01
C THR A 392 21.06 2.28 -22.80
N GLY A 393 19.75 2.60 -22.77
CA GLY A 393 18.68 1.63 -22.53
C GLY A 393 18.45 1.27 -21.06
N VAL A 394 19.08 2.00 -20.14
CA VAL A 394 18.90 1.84 -18.70
C VAL A 394 17.68 2.62 -18.22
N CYS A 395 16.90 2.04 -17.29
CA CYS A 395 15.76 2.72 -16.69
C CYS A 395 16.22 3.85 -15.76
N VAL A 396 15.83 5.08 -16.06
CA VAL A 396 16.23 6.29 -15.32
C VAL A 396 15.08 6.95 -14.55
N GLY A 397 13.87 6.45 -14.71
CA GLY A 397 12.72 6.97 -13.98
C GLY A 397 11.43 6.21 -14.29
N PRO A 398 10.37 6.45 -13.50
CA PRO A 398 9.05 5.92 -13.83
C PRO A 398 8.57 6.48 -15.18
N PRO A 399 7.61 5.83 -15.85
CA PRO A 399 6.99 6.39 -17.04
C PRO A 399 6.31 7.73 -16.69
N PRO A 400 6.28 8.67 -17.62
CA PRO A 400 5.67 9.98 -17.41
C PRO A 400 4.19 9.93 -17.08
#